data_b8292a76b83a4fda1ba14d85898e6929
#
_entry.id   b8292a76b83a4fda1ba14d85898e6929
#
_cell.length_a   1.000
_cell.length_b   1.000
_cell.length_c   1.000
_cell.angle_alpha   90.00
_cell.angle_beta   90.00
_cell.angle_gamma   90.00
#
_symmetry.space_group_name_H-M   'P 1'
#
loop_
_entity.id
_entity.type
_entity.pdbx_description
1 polymer ?
#
loop_
_entity_poly.entity_id
_entity_poly.type
_entity_poly.pdbx_seq_one_letter_code
_entity_poly.pdbx_strand_id
1 'polypeptide(L)'
;MRPRLSRSGARTRCVALWAVAVGTLLWVLPVTPAMASSHREAPLITQMPKVDGTDWYMFNSYEPGREAYVTMIANYQPLQAPYGGPNYFFMDPDALYEIHIDNTGDGKEDLTFQFRFKNELDNLTVPVGGKAISVPLFNIGPISGPTPPTLNIEETYTLDIVRGGRRSGNQQRVTHAGLRKPTDNIGEKSIPNYETYARSFIHDVSIPGCDGGQGRVFVGQRREPFFINLGEFFDLINLDPLGSPSAKRNILNDVNVTSLILEVPKSCLLRNASSPVIGGWTTASLRQSRILRPHPTFANPTTVGGAWTQVSRLGMPLVNELVIGVKDKDQFNASKPEDDTQFADYVTHPSLPVLIETLFPAAKAPTQFPRTDLVAVFLTGVDDVNQISESNPTPSEMLRLNTGIPATPAAHQNNLGAALCFVHGVLTLKHPGCDPAGFPNGRRPGDDIVDITLRVAMGYLLPLAIAPAGQLPFTDQATGSAAMFDTHFPYLKAPLAGSPQ
;
A
#
# COMPACT_ATOMS: atom_id res chain seq x y z
N MET A 1 71.27 15.00 -50.21
CA MET A 1 72.66 14.66 -49.84
C MET A 1 72.62 13.96 -48.46
N ARG A 2 73.01 12.69 -48.43
CA ARG A 2 73.54 12.00 -47.25
C ARG A 2 74.97 12.50 -47.02
N PRO A 3 75.68 12.23 -45.89
CA PRO A 3 75.60 11.14 -44.94
C PRO A 3 76.06 11.44 -43.46
N ARG A 4 76.01 10.40 -42.67
CA ARG A 4 76.90 9.68 -41.73
C ARG A 4 76.81 10.01 -40.24
N LEU A 5 76.34 9.05 -39.46
CA LEU A 5 77.02 8.07 -38.59
C LEU A 5 78.22 8.59 -37.72
N SER A 6 78.11 8.45 -36.41
CA SER A 6 79.13 7.73 -35.63
C SER A 6 78.64 7.27 -34.24
N ARG A 7 79.19 6.16 -33.85
CA ARG A 7 79.00 5.31 -32.66
C ARG A 7 79.61 5.88 -31.38
N SER A 8 79.13 5.49 -30.26
CA SER A 8 79.71 4.57 -29.25
C SER A 8 79.57 5.07 -27.81
N GLY A 9 79.33 4.11 -26.93
CA GLY A 9 79.66 4.23 -25.54
C GLY A 9 78.69 3.63 -24.54
N ALA A 10 78.81 2.33 -24.35
CA ALA A 10 78.21 1.63 -23.25
C ALA A 10 78.77 2.06 -21.91
N ARG A 11 77.98 2.43 -20.97
CA ARG A 11 78.31 2.33 -19.53
C ARG A 11 77.08 1.86 -18.72
N THR A 12 77.19 0.63 -18.25
CA THR A 12 76.39 -0.02 -17.25
C THR A 12 76.41 0.80 -15.95
N ARG A 13 75.26 1.22 -15.46
CA ARG A 13 75.09 1.57 -14.06
C ARG A 13 73.78 1.00 -13.55
N CYS A 14 73.90 0.10 -12.58
CA CYS A 14 72.81 -0.37 -11.71
C CYS A 14 72.09 0.81 -11.09
N VAL A 15 70.80 0.91 -11.27
CA VAL A 15 69.93 1.75 -10.46
C VAL A 15 68.82 0.87 -9.88
N ALA A 16 68.73 0.93 -8.59
CA ALA A 16 67.82 0.18 -7.74
C ALA A 16 66.35 0.41 -8.13
N LEU A 17 65.61 -0.65 -8.27
CA LEU A 17 64.13 -0.60 -8.35
C LEU A 17 63.59 -0.19 -6.96
N TRP A 18 63.04 1.01 -6.87
CA TRP A 18 62.08 1.37 -5.84
C TRP A 18 60.70 1.02 -6.38
N ALA A 19 60.13 -0.07 -5.87
CA ALA A 19 58.73 -0.39 -6.06
C ALA A 19 57.88 0.57 -5.21
N VAL A 20 57.29 1.58 -5.84
CA VAL A 20 56.24 2.40 -5.24
C VAL A 20 54.97 1.56 -5.33
N ALA A 21 54.59 0.91 -4.23
CA ALA A 21 53.28 0.33 -4.05
C ALA A 21 52.28 1.48 -3.92
N VAL A 22 51.62 1.86 -5.02
CA VAL A 22 50.41 2.68 -4.99
C VAL A 22 49.30 1.79 -4.49
N GLY A 23 49.06 1.84 -3.19
CA GLY A 23 47.86 1.26 -2.57
C GLY A 23 46.65 2.04 -3.05
N THR A 24 45.95 1.53 -4.04
CA THR A 24 44.59 1.96 -4.37
C THR A 24 43.68 1.56 -3.19
N LEU A 25 43.45 2.50 -2.27
CA LEU A 25 42.39 2.43 -1.29
C LEU A 25 41.09 2.54 -2.08
N LEU A 26 40.54 1.41 -2.47
CA LEU A 26 39.13 1.32 -2.91
C LEU A 26 38.28 1.71 -1.69
N TRP A 27 37.86 2.97 -1.68
CA TRP A 27 36.71 3.39 -0.88
C TRP A 27 35.52 2.61 -1.41
N VAL A 28 35.19 1.50 -0.74
CA VAL A 28 33.85 0.89 -0.83
C VAL A 28 32.93 1.91 -0.18
N LEU A 29 32.43 2.85 -1.01
CA LEU A 29 31.25 3.62 -0.64
C LEU A 29 30.17 2.57 -0.35
N PRO A 30 29.47 2.61 0.79
CA PRO A 30 28.31 1.80 0.95
C PRO A 30 27.35 2.19 -0.18
N VAL A 31 27.20 1.29 -1.15
CA VAL A 31 26.09 1.35 -2.11
C VAL A 31 24.86 1.19 -1.24
N THR A 32 24.22 2.29 -0.92
CA THR A 32 22.87 2.25 -0.37
C THR A 32 22.04 1.48 -1.40
N PRO A 33 21.47 0.33 -1.06
CA PRO A 33 20.65 -0.40 -1.99
C PRO A 33 19.54 0.53 -2.49
N ALA A 34 19.39 0.64 -3.80
CA ALA A 34 18.26 1.31 -4.40
C ALA A 34 17.01 0.61 -3.88
N MET A 35 16.22 1.32 -3.07
CA MET A 35 15.02 0.80 -2.43
C MET A 35 13.96 0.61 -3.52
N ALA A 36 13.87 -0.57 -4.07
CA ALA A 36 12.76 -0.96 -4.94
C ALA A 36 11.62 -1.51 -4.08
N SER A 37 10.41 -1.05 -4.31
CA SER A 37 9.22 -1.32 -3.51
C SER A 37 8.25 -2.24 -4.26
N SER A 38 7.51 -3.10 -3.55
CA SER A 38 6.36 -3.82 -4.10
C SER A 38 5.25 -2.87 -4.57
N HIS A 39 5.26 -1.69 -4.05
CA HIS A 39 4.50 -0.54 -4.48
C HIS A 39 5.16 -0.02 -5.75
N ARG A 40 4.75 -0.07 -6.87
CA ARG A 40 5.20 0.13 -8.25
C ARG A 40 5.19 -1.20 -9.01
N GLU A 41 4.22 -2.02 -8.68
CA GLU A 41 4.11 -3.41 -9.11
C GLU A 41 3.90 -3.56 -10.62
N ALA A 42 3.42 -2.52 -11.32
CA ALA A 42 3.15 -2.56 -12.75
C ALA A 42 3.96 -1.51 -13.52
N PRO A 43 4.34 -1.78 -14.78
CA PRO A 43 5.21 -0.89 -15.57
C PRO A 43 4.64 0.53 -15.75
N LEU A 44 3.33 0.67 -15.97
CA LEU A 44 2.70 1.97 -16.17
C LEU A 44 2.61 2.75 -14.86
N ILE A 45 2.15 2.11 -13.78
CA ILE A 45 1.93 2.80 -12.50
C ILE A 45 3.24 3.28 -11.88
N THR A 46 4.36 2.61 -12.11
CA THR A 46 5.71 3.04 -11.70
C THR A 46 6.03 4.47 -12.15
N GLN A 47 5.46 4.90 -13.28
CA GLN A 47 5.66 6.24 -13.85
C GLN A 47 4.73 7.30 -13.22
N MET A 48 3.75 6.88 -12.43
CA MET A 48 2.69 7.73 -11.89
C MET A 48 2.51 7.53 -10.37
N PRO A 49 3.55 7.77 -9.55
CA PRO A 49 3.55 7.40 -8.13
C PRO A 49 2.43 8.05 -7.30
N LYS A 50 1.88 9.19 -7.72
CA LYS A 50 0.79 9.85 -7.00
C LYS A 50 -0.54 9.10 -7.03
N VAL A 51 -0.73 8.23 -8.01
CA VAL A 51 -1.93 7.41 -8.19
C VAL A 51 -1.66 5.93 -8.01
N ASP A 52 -0.49 5.58 -7.55
CA ASP A 52 -0.07 4.24 -7.19
C ASP A 52 -0.69 3.85 -5.85
N GLY A 53 -1.65 2.92 -5.88
CA GLY A 53 -2.26 2.33 -4.69
C GLY A 53 -1.33 1.25 -4.14
N THR A 54 -0.89 1.42 -2.90
CA THR A 54 0.17 0.59 -2.31
C THR A 54 -0.37 -0.50 -1.41
N ASP A 55 -1.37 -0.15 -0.59
CA ASP A 55 -1.98 -1.04 0.37
C ASP A 55 -3.46 -0.75 0.53
N TRP A 56 -4.21 -1.83 0.72
CA TRP A 56 -5.60 -1.79 1.06
C TRP A 56 -5.87 -2.62 2.33
N TYR A 57 -6.50 -1.98 3.33
CA TYR A 57 -6.94 -2.62 4.56
C TYR A 57 -8.43 -2.42 4.74
N MET A 58 -9.12 -3.44 5.18
CA MET A 58 -10.53 -3.41 5.54
C MET A 58 -10.77 -4.38 6.69
N PHE A 59 -11.24 -3.88 7.82
CA PHE A 59 -11.41 -4.69 9.03
C PHE A 59 -12.51 -4.14 9.93
N ASN A 60 -13.11 -5.00 10.75
CA ASN A 60 -13.99 -4.56 11.83
C ASN A 60 -13.18 -3.70 12.81
N SER A 61 -13.65 -2.47 13.10
CA SER A 61 -12.97 -1.55 14.02
C SER A 61 -12.77 -2.20 15.37
N TYR A 62 -11.52 -2.17 15.88
CA TYR A 62 -11.16 -2.77 17.18
C TYR A 62 -10.93 -1.75 18.29
N GLU A 63 -11.16 -0.47 18.03
CA GLU A 63 -11.22 0.58 19.05
C GLU A 63 -12.43 0.34 19.95
N PRO A 64 -12.28 0.32 21.29
CA PRO A 64 -13.40 0.12 22.21
C PRO A 64 -14.54 1.11 21.98
N GLY A 65 -15.77 0.59 21.87
CA GLY A 65 -16.97 1.37 21.57
C GLY A 65 -17.21 1.62 20.07
N ARG A 66 -16.37 1.07 19.19
CA ARG A 66 -16.50 1.19 17.72
C ARG A 66 -16.72 -0.16 17.02
N GLU A 67 -17.19 -1.17 17.72
CA GLU A 67 -17.40 -2.54 17.21
C GLU A 67 -18.47 -2.61 16.11
N ALA A 68 -19.37 -1.61 16.06
CA ALA A 68 -20.40 -1.48 15.02
C ALA A 68 -19.90 -0.85 13.71
N TYR A 69 -18.59 -0.63 13.58
CA TYR A 69 -17.98 0.04 12.43
C TYR A 69 -17.00 -0.86 11.69
N VAL A 70 -16.76 -0.50 10.43
CA VAL A 70 -15.67 -1.02 9.59
C VAL A 70 -14.71 0.11 9.31
N THR A 71 -13.42 -0.15 9.48
CA THR A 71 -12.34 0.75 9.08
C THR A 71 -11.78 0.30 7.74
N MET A 72 -11.59 1.25 6.84
CA MET A 72 -11.02 1.10 5.51
C MET A 72 -9.83 2.03 5.37
N ILE A 73 -8.67 1.52 4.94
CA ILE A 73 -7.45 2.29 4.73
C ILE A 73 -6.95 2.03 3.33
N ALA A 74 -6.89 3.06 2.50
CA ALA A 74 -6.30 3.03 1.17
C ALA A 74 -5.02 3.87 1.16
N ASN A 75 -3.88 3.24 0.96
CA ASN A 75 -2.59 3.90 0.91
C ASN A 75 -2.19 4.20 -0.53
N TYR A 76 -1.64 5.38 -0.75
CA TYR A 76 -1.18 5.86 -2.05
C TYR A 76 0.17 6.56 -1.95
N GLN A 77 0.83 6.69 -3.10
CA GLN A 77 2.09 7.40 -3.22
C GLN A 77 3.19 6.78 -2.35
N PRO A 78 3.70 5.60 -2.77
CA PRO A 78 4.66 4.80 -2.00
C PRO A 78 6.01 5.46 -1.83
N LEU A 79 6.79 4.95 -0.86
CA LEU A 79 8.21 5.24 -0.66
C LEU A 79 8.50 6.73 -0.48
N GLN A 80 7.66 7.40 0.28
CA GLN A 80 7.89 8.79 0.64
C GLN A 80 9.09 8.89 1.57
N ALA A 81 10.25 9.30 1.02
CA ALA A 81 11.40 9.62 1.84
C ALA A 81 11.03 10.75 2.80
N PRO A 82 11.27 10.63 4.12
CA PRO A 82 10.86 11.67 5.09
C PRO A 82 11.33 13.07 4.71
N TYR A 83 12.51 13.19 4.11
CA TYR A 83 13.13 14.43 3.66
C TYR A 83 12.70 14.89 2.25
N GLY A 84 11.54 14.51 1.76
CA GLY A 84 11.08 14.68 0.37
C GLY A 84 10.75 16.11 -0.08
N GLY A 85 11.03 17.15 0.72
CA GLY A 85 10.84 18.54 0.33
C GLY A 85 11.64 18.96 -0.90
N PRO A 86 11.43 20.18 -1.44
CA PRO A 86 10.60 21.29 -0.91
C PRO A 86 9.10 21.19 -1.21
N ASN A 87 8.68 20.32 -2.13
CA ASN A 87 7.28 20.21 -2.56
C ASN A 87 6.58 18.96 -2.05
N TYR A 88 7.02 18.37 -1.00
CA TYR A 88 6.46 17.17 -0.34
C TYR A 88 5.47 16.31 -1.17
N PHE A 89 4.58 15.55 -0.51
CA PHE A 89 3.82 14.46 -1.16
C PHE A 89 2.33 14.80 -1.33
N PHE A 90 2.02 15.90 -2.04
CA PHE A 90 0.64 16.20 -2.40
C PHE A 90 0.03 15.13 -3.29
N MET A 91 -1.25 14.85 -3.08
CA MET A 91 -2.05 14.03 -3.98
C MET A 91 -2.21 14.71 -5.34
N ASP A 92 -2.58 13.95 -6.37
CA ASP A 92 -2.81 14.52 -7.69
C ASP A 92 -4.22 15.18 -7.75
N PRO A 93 -4.32 16.50 -7.93
CA PRO A 93 -5.63 17.18 -8.00
C PRO A 93 -6.43 16.81 -9.26
N ASP A 94 -5.77 16.25 -10.29
CA ASP A 94 -6.40 15.77 -11.52
C ASP A 94 -6.81 14.30 -11.45
N ALA A 95 -6.56 13.62 -10.32
CA ALA A 95 -6.94 12.23 -10.10
C ALA A 95 -8.27 12.09 -9.36
N LEU A 96 -8.83 10.90 -9.43
CA LEU A 96 -9.96 10.44 -8.65
C LEU A 96 -9.54 9.17 -7.90
N TYR A 97 -9.58 9.22 -6.56
CA TYR A 97 -9.26 8.10 -5.69
C TYR A 97 -10.55 7.53 -5.14
N GLU A 98 -10.69 6.21 -5.15
CA GLU A 98 -11.97 5.57 -4.86
C GLU A 98 -11.79 4.33 -3.99
N ILE A 99 -12.70 4.17 -3.02
CA ILE A 99 -12.90 2.95 -2.25
C ILE A 99 -14.24 2.36 -2.66
N HIS A 100 -14.24 1.11 -3.07
CA HIS A 100 -15.40 0.39 -3.58
C HIS A 100 -15.83 -0.72 -2.63
N ILE A 101 -17.13 -0.94 -2.52
CA ILE A 101 -17.74 -2.03 -1.77
C ILE A 101 -18.71 -2.78 -2.67
N ASP A 102 -18.52 -4.10 -2.74
CA ASP A 102 -19.48 -5.08 -3.25
C ASP A 102 -20.15 -5.76 -2.06
N ASN A 103 -21.47 -5.59 -1.92
CA ASN A 103 -22.26 -6.23 -0.88
C ASN A 103 -23.32 -7.20 -1.45
N THR A 104 -23.25 -7.46 -2.75
CA THR A 104 -24.10 -8.40 -3.48
C THR A 104 -23.36 -9.64 -3.94
N GLY A 105 -22.03 -9.60 -4.10
CA GLY A 105 -21.19 -10.71 -4.54
C GLY A 105 -21.13 -10.88 -6.05
N ASP A 106 -21.52 -9.87 -6.82
CA ASP A 106 -21.51 -9.91 -8.29
C ASP A 106 -20.24 -9.34 -8.94
N GLY A 107 -19.27 -8.93 -8.12
CA GLY A 107 -18.00 -8.36 -8.58
C GLY A 107 -18.09 -6.88 -8.98
N LYS A 108 -19.24 -6.23 -8.73
CA LYS A 108 -19.48 -4.81 -9.04
C LYS A 108 -19.56 -3.98 -7.78
N GLU A 109 -19.24 -2.69 -7.94
CA GLU A 109 -19.40 -1.74 -6.86
C GLU A 109 -20.89 -1.44 -6.61
N ASP A 110 -21.40 -1.69 -5.38
CA ASP A 110 -22.70 -1.22 -4.88
C ASP A 110 -22.56 0.16 -4.23
N LEU A 111 -21.40 0.41 -3.60
CA LEU A 111 -21.05 1.67 -2.97
C LEU A 111 -19.65 2.09 -3.41
N THR A 112 -19.45 3.37 -3.67
CA THR A 112 -18.14 3.94 -3.94
C THR A 112 -17.95 5.24 -3.16
N PHE A 113 -16.88 5.32 -2.38
CA PHE A 113 -16.42 6.54 -1.72
C PHE A 113 -15.38 7.20 -2.61
N GLN A 114 -15.63 8.45 -3.03
CA GLN A 114 -14.79 9.19 -3.98
C GLN A 114 -14.08 10.34 -3.28
N PHE A 115 -12.75 10.37 -3.34
CA PHE A 115 -11.92 11.45 -2.83
C PHE A 115 -11.35 12.27 -3.99
N ARG A 116 -11.41 13.60 -3.85
CA ARG A 116 -10.82 14.57 -4.79
C ARG A 116 -10.03 15.60 -4.03
N PHE A 117 -8.85 15.94 -4.53
CA PHE A 117 -7.90 16.82 -3.87
C PHE A 117 -7.82 18.17 -4.55
N LYS A 118 -7.44 19.19 -3.79
CA LYS A 118 -7.14 20.54 -4.27
C LYS A 118 -5.96 21.09 -3.48
N ASN A 119 -4.97 21.63 -4.18
CA ASN A 119 -3.80 22.29 -3.61
C ASN A 119 -3.97 23.79 -3.75
N GLU A 120 -3.83 24.54 -2.66
CA GLU A 120 -4.00 25.99 -2.61
C GLU A 120 -2.69 26.65 -2.15
N LEU A 121 -2.25 27.66 -2.90
CA LEU A 121 -1.06 28.45 -2.61
C LEU A 121 -1.46 29.77 -2.01
N ASP A 122 -1.04 30.06 -0.78
CA ASP A 122 -1.23 31.38 -0.15
C ASP A 122 -0.27 32.44 -0.69
N ASN A 123 0.82 32.00 -1.33
CA ASN A 123 1.85 32.83 -1.89
C ASN A 123 2.44 33.82 -0.88
N LEU A 124 2.88 33.31 0.26
CA LEU A 124 3.52 34.11 1.29
C LEU A 124 4.73 34.85 0.73
N THR A 125 4.89 36.12 1.13
CA THR A 125 5.98 36.98 0.67
C THR A 125 6.75 37.61 1.81
N VAL A 126 8.01 37.92 1.57
CA VAL A 126 8.85 38.69 2.49
C VAL A 126 9.39 39.95 1.79
N PRO A 127 9.56 41.07 2.51
CA PRO A 127 10.12 42.29 1.90
C PRO A 127 11.63 42.15 1.72
N VAL A 128 12.09 42.30 0.49
CA VAL A 128 13.52 42.29 0.12
C VAL A 128 13.80 43.52 -0.75
N GLY A 129 14.60 44.45 -0.28
CA GLY A 129 14.91 45.66 -1.03
C GLY A 129 13.72 46.48 -1.46
N GLY A 130 12.64 46.51 -0.63
CA GLY A 130 11.40 47.22 -0.93
C GLY A 130 10.40 46.48 -1.84
N LYS A 131 10.71 45.24 -2.24
CA LYS A 131 9.83 44.38 -3.06
C LYS A 131 9.29 43.23 -2.23
N ALA A 132 8.02 42.89 -2.42
CA ALA A 132 7.43 41.67 -1.85
C ALA A 132 7.86 40.46 -2.72
N ILE A 133 8.70 39.60 -2.16
CA ILE A 133 9.24 38.43 -2.86
C ILE A 133 8.58 37.16 -2.30
N SER A 134 8.05 36.31 -3.16
CA SER A 134 7.47 35.02 -2.79
C SER A 134 8.52 34.10 -2.14
N VAL A 135 8.15 33.46 -1.06
CA VAL A 135 9.06 32.56 -0.36
C VAL A 135 9.19 31.21 -1.08
N PRO A 136 10.40 30.59 -1.10
CA PRO A 136 10.64 29.30 -1.75
C PRO A 136 10.33 28.11 -0.83
N LEU A 137 9.74 28.35 0.34
CA LEU A 137 9.53 27.34 1.38
C LEU A 137 8.06 27.00 1.52
N PHE A 138 7.81 25.79 1.99
CA PHE A 138 6.49 25.28 2.30
C PHE A 138 5.83 26.01 3.49
N ASN A 139 6.63 26.44 4.45
CA ASN A 139 6.23 27.23 5.61
C ASN A 139 7.32 28.19 6.02
N ILE A 140 6.97 29.28 6.71
CA ILE A 140 7.91 30.29 7.18
C ILE A 140 7.94 30.43 8.71
N GLY A 141 7.36 29.47 9.42
CA GLY A 141 7.35 29.48 10.88
C GLY A 141 6.75 28.19 11.44
N PRO A 142 6.57 28.12 12.75
CA PRO A 142 5.93 26.95 13.38
C PRO A 142 4.52 26.74 12.85
N ILE A 143 4.17 25.46 12.65
CA ILE A 143 2.85 25.00 12.25
C ILE A 143 2.14 24.52 13.49
N SER A 144 1.10 25.25 13.91
CA SER A 144 0.28 24.92 15.06
C SER A 144 -1.20 25.01 14.68
N GLY A 145 -1.94 23.92 14.88
CA GLY A 145 -3.35 23.83 14.51
C GLY A 145 -3.61 23.76 13.01
N PRO A 146 -4.88 23.71 12.59
CA PRO A 146 -5.26 23.40 11.21
C PRO A 146 -5.10 24.57 10.23
N THR A 147 -4.92 25.80 10.69
CA THR A 147 -4.87 27.02 9.84
C THR A 147 -3.71 27.94 10.27
N PRO A 148 -2.46 27.49 10.23
CA PRO A 148 -1.34 28.33 10.65
C PRO A 148 -1.06 29.40 9.57
N PRO A 149 -0.92 30.69 9.93
CA PRO A 149 -0.64 31.76 8.94
C PRO A 149 0.77 31.66 8.34
N THR A 150 1.57 30.76 8.83
CA THR A 150 2.95 30.50 8.38
C THR A 150 3.06 29.45 7.30
N LEU A 151 1.96 28.74 6.99
CA LEU A 151 1.90 27.71 5.96
C LEU A 151 1.65 28.37 4.60
N ASN A 152 2.42 27.99 3.59
CA ASN A 152 2.39 28.61 2.25
C ASN A 152 1.54 27.81 1.25
N ILE A 153 1.31 26.52 1.52
CA ILE A 153 0.51 25.65 0.66
C ILE A 153 -0.38 24.77 1.56
N GLU A 154 -1.67 24.75 1.22
CA GLU A 154 -2.64 23.87 1.89
C GLU A 154 -3.19 22.83 0.90
N GLU A 155 -3.44 21.63 1.41
CA GLU A 155 -4.14 20.59 0.66
C GLU A 155 -5.49 20.30 1.31
N THR A 156 -6.54 20.35 0.49
CA THR A 156 -7.91 20.02 0.91
C THR A 156 -8.45 18.86 0.08
N TYR A 157 -9.46 18.18 0.59
CA TYR A 157 -10.14 17.12 -0.13
C TYR A 157 -11.66 17.15 0.09
N THR A 158 -12.39 16.59 -0.85
CA THR A 158 -13.83 16.33 -0.72
C THR A 158 -14.07 14.82 -0.72
N LEU A 159 -15.13 14.40 -0.04
CA LEU A 159 -15.62 13.03 -0.01
C LEU A 159 -17.05 12.99 -0.51
N ASP A 160 -17.30 12.15 -1.51
CA ASP A 160 -18.63 11.83 -2.02
C ASP A 160 -18.91 10.33 -1.86
N ILE A 161 -20.18 9.94 -1.76
CA ILE A 161 -20.62 8.54 -1.88
C ILE A 161 -21.45 8.38 -3.15
N VAL A 162 -21.20 7.30 -3.89
CA VAL A 162 -22.00 6.88 -5.04
C VAL A 162 -22.63 5.53 -4.72
N ARG A 163 -23.94 5.42 -4.89
CA ARG A 163 -24.67 4.15 -4.75
C ARG A 163 -25.01 3.59 -6.12
N GLY A 164 -24.67 2.34 -6.37
CA GLY A 164 -24.67 1.72 -7.70
C GLY A 164 -23.39 2.05 -8.48
N GLY A 165 -23.38 1.84 -9.79
CA GLY A 165 -22.18 1.99 -10.61
C GLY A 165 -21.48 3.33 -10.43
N ARG A 166 -20.18 3.31 -10.17
CA ARG A 166 -19.34 4.46 -9.77
C ARG A 166 -19.34 5.67 -10.72
N ARG A 167 -19.82 5.50 -11.97
CA ARG A 167 -19.91 6.59 -12.97
C ARG A 167 -21.36 6.90 -13.38
N SER A 168 -22.32 6.07 -13.01
CA SER A 168 -23.73 6.19 -13.40
C SER A 168 -24.72 6.17 -12.23
N GLY A 169 -24.25 5.83 -11.04
CA GLY A 169 -25.06 5.72 -9.83
C GLY A 169 -25.43 7.07 -9.22
N ASN A 170 -26.14 7.00 -8.10
CA ASN A 170 -26.60 8.17 -7.35
C ASN A 170 -25.45 8.70 -6.48
N GLN A 171 -24.83 9.80 -6.94
CA GLN A 171 -23.76 10.51 -6.21
C GLN A 171 -24.34 11.49 -5.19
N GLN A 172 -23.88 11.41 -3.96
CA GLN A 172 -24.24 12.32 -2.88
C GLN A 172 -22.97 12.85 -2.19
N ARG A 173 -22.98 14.13 -1.84
CA ARG A 173 -21.88 14.76 -1.14
C ARG A 173 -21.88 14.36 0.34
N VAL A 174 -20.77 13.79 0.82
CA VAL A 174 -20.53 13.51 2.25
C VAL A 174 -20.01 14.77 2.96
N THR A 175 -19.09 15.51 2.31
CA THR A 175 -18.50 16.73 2.86
C THR A 175 -18.94 17.94 2.07
N HIS A 176 -19.67 18.88 2.70
CA HIS A 176 -20.19 20.08 2.02
C HIS A 176 -19.12 21.12 1.71
N ALA A 177 -18.02 21.13 2.46
CA ALA A 177 -16.83 21.95 2.22
C ALA A 177 -15.61 21.05 2.08
N GLY A 178 -14.53 21.55 1.49
CA GLY A 178 -13.24 20.85 1.48
C GLY A 178 -12.75 20.63 2.90
N LEU A 179 -12.43 19.39 3.26
CA LEU A 179 -11.75 19.06 4.49
C LEU A 179 -10.25 19.30 4.31
N ARG A 180 -9.58 19.79 5.33
CA ARG A 180 -8.13 19.98 5.29
C ARG A 180 -7.41 18.67 5.58
N LYS A 181 -6.32 18.45 4.86
CA LYS A 181 -5.32 17.41 5.14
C LYS A 181 -4.22 18.04 6.01
N PRO A 182 -3.68 17.35 7.03
CA PRO A 182 -2.48 17.83 7.71
C PRO A 182 -1.34 17.95 6.71
N THR A 183 -0.52 18.99 6.85
CA THR A 183 0.74 19.10 6.11
C THR A 183 1.62 17.90 6.44
N ASP A 184 2.42 17.45 5.49
CA ASP A 184 3.35 16.34 5.71
C ASP A 184 4.35 16.67 6.83
N ASN A 185 4.94 15.66 7.46
CA ASN A 185 5.88 15.86 8.57
C ASN A 185 7.24 16.39 8.08
N ILE A 186 7.28 17.68 7.79
CA ILE A 186 8.47 18.36 7.27
C ILE A 186 9.62 18.45 8.28
N GLY A 187 9.34 18.33 9.58
CA GLY A 187 10.37 18.31 10.61
C GLY A 187 9.89 18.80 11.96
N GLU A 188 10.57 18.38 13.01
CA GLU A 188 10.19 18.65 14.41
C GLU A 188 10.31 20.12 14.82
N LYS A 189 11.17 20.90 14.16
CA LYS A 189 11.23 22.34 14.36
C LYS A 189 9.94 23.04 13.89
N SER A 190 9.36 22.58 12.79
CA SER A 190 8.11 23.13 12.26
C SER A 190 6.90 22.58 13.00
N ILE A 191 6.89 21.27 13.30
CA ILE A 191 5.77 20.55 13.92
C ILE A 191 6.33 19.69 15.08
N PRO A 192 6.51 20.25 16.28
CA PRO A 192 7.16 19.54 17.38
C PRO A 192 6.43 18.26 17.84
N ASN A 193 5.13 18.20 17.67
CA ASN A 193 4.32 17.00 17.99
C ASN A 193 3.35 16.74 16.84
N TYR A 194 3.83 16.00 15.87
CA TYR A 194 3.05 15.71 14.67
C TYR A 194 1.77 14.93 14.96
N GLU A 195 1.79 13.97 15.89
CA GLU A 195 0.60 13.18 16.19
C GLU A 195 -0.52 14.05 16.77
N THR A 196 -0.22 14.93 17.72
CA THR A 196 -1.20 15.87 18.26
C THR A 196 -1.73 16.81 17.17
N TYR A 197 -0.86 17.31 16.30
CA TYR A 197 -1.25 18.15 15.16
C TYR A 197 -2.17 17.39 14.21
N ALA A 198 -1.80 16.20 13.79
CA ALA A 198 -2.54 15.41 12.81
C ALA A 198 -3.92 14.95 13.34
N ARG A 199 -4.06 14.68 14.65
CA ARG A 199 -5.35 14.31 15.24
C ARG A 199 -6.42 15.41 15.11
N SER A 200 -6.04 16.67 14.98
CA SER A 200 -6.98 17.77 14.73
C SER A 200 -7.62 17.73 13.32
N PHE A 201 -7.15 16.85 12.45
CA PHE A 201 -7.68 16.63 11.10
C PHE A 201 -8.48 15.32 10.98
N ILE A 202 -8.83 14.70 12.10
CA ILE A 202 -9.84 13.64 12.13
C ILE A 202 -11.21 14.31 12.11
N HIS A 203 -12.01 14.03 11.09
CA HIS A 203 -13.30 14.65 10.90
C HIS A 203 -14.41 13.62 11.08
N ASP A 204 -15.41 13.96 11.89
CA ASP A 204 -16.67 13.21 11.91
C ASP A 204 -17.48 13.54 10.65
N VAL A 205 -18.04 12.52 10.02
CA VAL A 205 -18.79 12.66 8.76
C VAL A 205 -20.12 11.93 8.86
N SER A 206 -21.19 12.60 8.40
CA SER A 206 -22.50 12.00 8.22
C SER A 206 -22.61 11.46 6.81
N ILE A 207 -22.79 10.14 6.67
CA ILE A 207 -22.86 9.49 5.36
C ILE A 207 -24.33 9.48 4.91
N PRO A 208 -24.67 10.14 3.81
CA PRO A 208 -26.07 10.19 3.30
C PRO A 208 -26.66 8.79 3.12
N GLY A 209 -27.90 8.60 3.59
CA GLY A 209 -28.60 7.33 3.49
C GLY A 209 -28.11 6.24 4.44
N CYS A 210 -27.40 6.62 5.51
CA CYS A 210 -26.92 5.73 6.55
C CYS A 210 -27.49 6.11 7.92
N ASP A 211 -28.14 5.17 8.59
CA ASP A 211 -28.78 5.38 9.90
C ASP A 211 -27.94 4.90 11.10
N GLY A 212 -26.71 4.46 10.88
CA GLY A 212 -25.84 3.80 11.88
C GLY A 212 -24.96 4.72 12.72
N GLY A 213 -25.14 6.05 12.66
CA GLY A 213 -24.29 7.01 13.35
C GLY A 213 -23.25 7.69 12.45
N GLN A 214 -22.40 8.51 13.06
CA GLN A 214 -21.36 9.24 12.31
C GLN A 214 -20.14 8.35 12.03
N GLY A 215 -19.66 8.37 10.78
CA GLY A 215 -18.34 7.86 10.42
C GLY A 215 -17.23 8.85 10.79
N ARG A 216 -15.99 8.43 10.59
CA ARG A 216 -14.79 9.27 10.74
C ARG A 216 -13.94 9.18 9.47
N VAL A 217 -13.33 10.29 9.09
CA VAL A 217 -12.37 10.32 7.98
C VAL A 217 -11.09 11.03 8.40
N PHE A 218 -9.97 10.48 7.98
CA PHE A 218 -8.65 11.08 8.06
C PHE A 218 -7.94 10.87 6.74
N VAL A 219 -7.33 11.92 6.21
CA VAL A 219 -6.41 11.82 5.07
C VAL A 219 -5.11 12.51 5.45
N GLY A 220 -3.99 11.82 5.31
CA GLY A 220 -2.69 12.41 5.64
C GLY A 220 -1.54 11.44 5.53
N GLN A 221 -0.34 11.99 5.64
CA GLN A 221 0.87 11.19 5.67
C GLN A 221 0.92 10.34 6.94
N ARG A 222 1.28 9.07 6.79
CA ARG A 222 1.53 8.11 7.87
C ARG A 222 2.84 7.37 7.63
N ARG A 223 3.40 6.78 8.67
CA ARG A 223 4.48 5.82 8.51
C ARG A 223 3.96 4.64 7.71
N GLU A 224 4.79 4.11 6.78
CA GLU A 224 4.42 2.96 5.97
C GLU A 224 4.02 1.77 6.86
N PRO A 225 2.78 1.26 6.75
CA PRO A 225 2.30 0.20 7.64
C PRO A 225 2.64 -1.21 7.15
N PHE A 226 3.05 -1.39 5.91
CA PHE A 226 3.38 -2.70 5.38
C PHE A 226 4.74 -3.15 5.86
N PHE A 227 4.86 -4.40 6.22
CA PHE A 227 6.14 -5.01 6.62
C PHE A 227 6.49 -6.12 5.64
N ILE A 228 7.65 -5.97 5.04
CA ILE A 228 8.22 -6.86 4.05
C ILE A 228 9.73 -6.61 3.95
N ASN A 229 10.48 -7.68 3.75
CA ASN A 229 11.87 -7.58 3.33
C ASN A 229 11.96 -7.42 1.80
N LEU A 230 11.49 -6.29 1.33
CA LEU A 230 11.13 -6.04 -0.04
C LEU A 230 12.26 -6.29 -1.05
N GLY A 231 13.44 -5.72 -0.80
CA GLY A 231 14.59 -5.84 -1.71
C GLY A 231 15.03 -7.28 -1.87
N GLU A 232 15.18 -8.02 -0.76
CA GLU A 232 15.57 -9.42 -0.78
C GLU A 232 14.45 -10.31 -1.34
N PHE A 233 13.18 -9.96 -1.12
CA PHE A 233 12.06 -10.71 -1.68
C PHE A 233 12.10 -10.73 -3.20
N PHE A 234 12.33 -9.59 -3.86
CA PHE A 234 12.45 -9.49 -5.32
C PHE A 234 13.85 -9.87 -5.85
N ASP A 235 14.84 -10.01 -4.98
CA ASP A 235 16.11 -10.64 -5.31
C ASP A 235 16.06 -12.15 -4.94
N LEU A 236 15.59 -12.97 -5.89
CA LEU A 236 15.46 -14.42 -5.78
C LEU A 236 14.58 -14.92 -4.60
N ILE A 237 13.46 -14.21 -4.35
CA ILE A 237 12.41 -14.63 -3.42
C ILE A 237 12.98 -14.94 -2.02
N ASN A 238 13.61 -13.96 -1.39
CA ASN A 238 14.20 -14.12 -0.06
C ASN A 238 15.04 -15.40 0.04
N LEU A 239 16.31 -15.30 -0.10
CA LEU A 239 17.29 -16.42 -0.18
C LEU A 239 17.18 -17.51 0.90
N ASP A 240 16.37 -17.30 1.96
CA ASP A 240 16.09 -18.29 3.02
C ASP A 240 14.61 -18.22 3.47
N PRO A 241 13.66 -18.72 2.65
CA PRO A 241 12.22 -18.63 2.95
C PRO A 241 11.78 -19.54 4.12
N LEU A 242 12.65 -20.32 4.69
CA LEU A 242 12.43 -21.19 5.86
C LEU A 242 13.31 -20.78 7.06
N GLY A 243 13.92 -19.62 7.01
CA GLY A 243 14.72 -19.05 8.09
C GLY A 243 13.89 -18.56 9.29
N SER A 244 14.54 -17.87 10.21
CA SER A 244 13.84 -17.29 11.35
C SER A 244 12.89 -16.17 10.92
N PRO A 245 11.62 -16.15 11.37
CA PRO A 245 10.62 -15.15 10.93
C PRO A 245 10.99 -13.69 11.20
N SER A 246 11.92 -13.42 12.12
CA SER A 246 12.34 -12.05 12.48
C SER A 246 13.82 -11.78 12.24
N ALA A 247 14.48 -12.57 11.36
CA ALA A 247 15.92 -12.43 11.12
C ALA A 247 16.30 -11.22 10.27
N LYS A 248 15.35 -10.65 9.55
CA LYS A 248 15.55 -9.52 8.65
C LYS A 248 14.79 -8.28 9.12
N ARG A 249 15.16 -7.15 8.56
CA ARG A 249 14.51 -5.88 8.87
C ARG A 249 13.41 -5.58 7.86
N ASN A 250 12.26 -5.13 8.35
CA ASN A 250 11.30 -4.46 7.47
C ASN A 250 11.93 -3.17 6.90
N ILE A 251 12.26 -3.16 5.61
CA ILE A 251 12.93 -2.01 4.99
C ILE A 251 11.98 -0.84 4.75
N LEU A 252 10.66 -1.06 4.78
CA LEU A 252 9.66 0.00 4.67
C LEU A 252 9.52 0.83 5.95
N ASN A 253 10.15 0.41 7.06
CA ASN A 253 10.14 1.17 8.31
C ASN A 253 10.76 2.58 8.22
N ASP A 254 11.50 2.88 7.15
CA ASP A 254 12.21 4.15 6.97
C ASP A 254 11.50 5.10 6.00
N VAL A 255 10.29 4.76 5.56
CA VAL A 255 9.52 5.57 4.61
C VAL A 255 8.11 5.86 5.13
N ASN A 256 7.49 6.84 4.51
CA ASN A 256 6.11 7.23 4.75
C ASN A 256 5.23 6.91 3.52
N VAL A 257 3.93 7.04 3.70
CA VAL A 257 2.89 6.87 2.69
C VAL A 257 1.77 7.87 2.94
N THR A 258 0.94 8.18 1.95
CA THR A 258 -0.29 8.93 2.17
C THR A 258 -1.47 7.97 2.31
N SER A 259 -2.20 8.09 3.43
CA SER A 259 -3.32 7.21 3.78
C SER A 259 -4.65 7.95 3.72
N LEU A 260 -5.62 7.35 3.02
CA LEU A 260 -7.03 7.71 3.04
C LEU A 260 -7.72 6.74 3.99
N ILE A 261 -8.14 7.20 5.15
CA ILE A 261 -8.68 6.35 6.22
C ILE A 261 -10.12 6.75 6.48
N LEU A 262 -11.03 5.80 6.33
CA LEU A 262 -12.47 6.00 6.47
C LEU A 262 -13.04 4.93 7.39
N GLU A 263 -13.76 5.36 8.43
CA GLU A 263 -14.52 4.47 9.30
C GLU A 263 -16.02 4.70 9.10
N VAL A 264 -16.76 3.64 8.82
CA VAL A 264 -18.17 3.68 8.41
C VAL A 264 -18.98 2.69 9.24
N PRO A 265 -20.21 3.04 9.67
CA PRO A 265 -21.11 2.09 10.31
C PRO A 265 -21.34 0.85 9.43
N LYS A 266 -21.31 -0.36 10.00
CA LYS A 266 -21.56 -1.62 9.28
C LYS A 266 -22.88 -1.59 8.53
N SER A 267 -23.93 -1.02 9.14
CA SER A 267 -25.26 -0.90 8.53
C SER A 267 -25.27 -0.13 7.21
N CYS A 268 -24.28 0.75 6.98
CA CYS A 268 -24.14 1.49 5.74
C CYS A 268 -23.54 0.68 4.59
N LEU A 269 -22.76 -0.34 4.92
CA LEU A 269 -21.99 -1.13 3.95
C LEU A 269 -22.72 -2.42 3.56
N LEU A 270 -23.52 -2.96 4.47
CA LEU A 270 -24.23 -4.21 4.28
C LEU A 270 -25.48 -4.03 3.41
N ARG A 271 -25.76 -5.01 2.57
CA ARG A 271 -27.05 -5.11 1.87
C ARG A 271 -28.21 -5.30 2.85
N ASN A 272 -28.00 -6.14 3.85
CA ASN A 272 -28.93 -6.41 4.97
C ASN A 272 -28.19 -7.13 6.10
N ALA A 273 -28.84 -7.26 7.26
CA ALA A 273 -28.24 -7.87 8.46
C ALA A 273 -27.95 -9.38 8.33
N SER A 274 -28.61 -10.09 7.41
CA SER A 274 -28.40 -11.54 7.18
C SER A 274 -27.28 -11.82 6.17
N SER A 275 -26.72 -10.79 5.52
CA SER A 275 -25.62 -10.90 4.57
C SER A 275 -24.40 -10.12 5.11
N PRO A 276 -23.66 -10.69 6.08
CA PRO A 276 -22.63 -9.97 6.81
C PRO A 276 -21.31 -9.81 6.03
N VAL A 277 -21.13 -10.48 4.90
CA VAL A 277 -19.89 -10.43 4.12
C VAL A 277 -19.97 -9.33 3.08
N ILE A 278 -18.90 -8.53 3.01
CA ILE A 278 -18.69 -7.50 1.99
C ILE A 278 -17.36 -7.73 1.28
N GLY A 279 -17.30 -7.39 0.01
CA GLY A 279 -16.06 -7.25 -0.76
C GLY A 279 -15.62 -5.79 -0.81
N GLY A 280 -14.31 -5.54 -0.93
CA GLY A 280 -13.81 -4.18 -1.08
C GLY A 280 -12.45 -4.09 -1.77
N TRP A 281 -12.26 -3.01 -2.52
CA TRP A 281 -11.02 -2.68 -3.20
C TRP A 281 -10.87 -1.17 -3.34
N THR A 282 -9.65 -0.72 -3.67
CA THR A 282 -9.38 0.68 -3.94
C THR A 282 -8.86 0.87 -5.37
N THR A 283 -9.16 2.02 -5.97
CA THR A 283 -8.68 2.38 -7.31
C THR A 283 -8.29 3.84 -7.39
N ALA A 284 -7.38 4.15 -8.32
CA ALA A 284 -7.16 5.51 -8.78
C ALA A 284 -7.42 5.62 -10.28
N SER A 285 -8.00 6.74 -10.68
CA SER A 285 -8.31 7.04 -12.08
C SER A 285 -7.75 8.40 -12.48
N LEU A 286 -7.26 8.51 -13.72
CA LEU A 286 -6.83 9.73 -14.37
C LEU A 286 -7.73 10.06 -15.57
N ARG A 287 -7.68 11.30 -16.04
CA ARG A 287 -8.27 11.63 -17.34
C ARG A 287 -7.43 11.04 -18.48
N GLN A 288 -8.06 10.63 -19.56
CA GLN A 288 -7.40 10.01 -20.73
C GLN A 288 -6.28 10.84 -21.33
N SER A 289 -6.36 12.17 -21.24
CA SER A 289 -5.31 13.05 -21.73
C SER A 289 -4.84 14.02 -20.66
N ARG A 290 -3.52 14.22 -20.59
CA ARG A 290 -2.85 15.25 -19.81
C ARG A 290 -1.85 15.95 -20.73
N ILE A 291 -2.08 17.22 -20.98
CA ILE A 291 -1.27 18.05 -21.89
C ILE A 291 -0.51 19.05 -21.05
N LEU A 292 0.81 19.05 -21.16
CA LEU A 292 1.69 20.00 -20.49
C LEU A 292 1.50 21.41 -21.07
N ARG A 293 1.39 22.43 -20.23
CA ARG A 293 1.31 23.82 -20.67
C ARG A 293 2.71 24.38 -20.95
N PRO A 294 2.93 25.13 -22.05
CA PRO A 294 4.21 25.79 -22.32
C PRO A 294 4.59 26.84 -21.26
N HIS A 295 3.57 27.43 -20.62
CA HIS A 295 3.72 28.43 -19.56
C HIS A 295 2.90 27.96 -18.33
N PRO A 296 3.43 26.99 -17.55
CA PRO A 296 2.73 26.45 -16.40
C PRO A 296 2.69 27.47 -15.26
N THR A 297 1.60 27.43 -14.50
CA THR A 297 1.47 28.11 -13.20
C THR A 297 1.20 27.10 -12.12
N PHE A 298 1.32 27.47 -10.85
CA PHE A 298 0.98 26.58 -9.73
C PHE A 298 -0.43 26.01 -9.88
N ALA A 299 -1.41 26.87 -10.16
CA ALA A 299 -2.81 26.45 -10.28
C ALA A 299 -3.14 25.70 -11.59
N ASN A 300 -2.33 25.88 -12.65
CA ASN A 300 -2.62 25.35 -13.98
C ASN A 300 -1.35 24.81 -14.65
N PRO A 301 -0.74 23.73 -14.14
CA PRO A 301 0.46 23.15 -14.73
C PRO A 301 0.16 22.37 -16.03
N THR A 302 -1.05 21.80 -16.11
CA THR A 302 -1.50 20.92 -17.21
C THR A 302 -2.93 21.27 -17.66
N THR A 303 -3.36 20.69 -18.75
CA THR A 303 -4.76 20.62 -19.16
C THR A 303 -5.14 19.14 -19.28
N VAL A 304 -6.19 18.73 -18.60
CA VAL A 304 -6.66 17.34 -18.59
C VAL A 304 -8.03 17.23 -19.30
N GLY A 305 -8.31 16.08 -19.93
CA GLY A 305 -9.55 15.86 -20.64
C GLY A 305 -9.83 14.38 -20.96
N GLY A 306 -11.01 14.12 -21.48
CA GLY A 306 -11.48 12.76 -21.80
C GLY A 306 -12.21 12.09 -20.63
N ALA A 307 -12.51 10.81 -20.77
CA ALA A 307 -13.14 10.00 -19.73
C ALA A 307 -12.17 9.73 -18.56
N TRP A 308 -12.71 9.29 -17.43
CA TRP A 308 -11.92 8.72 -16.36
C TRP A 308 -11.43 7.32 -16.76
N THR A 309 -10.14 7.09 -16.65
CA THR A 309 -9.49 5.81 -16.92
C THR A 309 -8.82 5.32 -15.65
N GLN A 310 -9.17 4.14 -15.19
CA GLN A 310 -8.55 3.50 -14.04
C GLN A 310 -7.10 3.13 -14.40
N VAL A 311 -6.16 3.45 -13.52
CA VAL A 311 -4.73 3.22 -13.71
C VAL A 311 -4.08 2.44 -12.56
N SER A 312 -4.81 2.29 -11.45
CA SER A 312 -4.38 1.52 -10.28
C SER A 312 -5.58 0.83 -9.64
N ARG A 313 -5.38 -0.41 -9.20
CA ARG A 313 -6.35 -1.22 -8.48
C ARG A 313 -5.65 -2.08 -7.46
N LEU A 314 -6.21 -2.15 -6.24
CA LEU A 314 -5.74 -3.03 -5.19
C LEU A 314 -6.93 -3.58 -4.40
N GLY A 315 -7.06 -4.89 -4.35
CA GLY A 315 -8.02 -5.65 -3.56
C GLY A 315 -7.30 -6.55 -2.57
N MET A 316 -7.07 -7.82 -2.93
CA MET A 316 -6.25 -8.72 -2.13
C MET A 316 -4.78 -8.28 -2.18
N PRO A 317 -4.06 -8.31 -1.04
CA PRO A 317 -2.65 -7.97 -1.02
C PRO A 317 -1.82 -8.93 -1.86
N LEU A 318 -0.74 -8.42 -2.45
CA LEU A 318 0.28 -9.14 -3.20
C LEU A 318 -0.21 -9.80 -4.51
N VAL A 319 -1.46 -9.59 -4.94
CA VAL A 319 -1.96 -10.23 -6.18
C VAL A 319 -1.25 -9.66 -7.39
N ASN A 320 -1.21 -8.35 -7.56
CA ASN A 320 -0.55 -7.75 -8.72
C ASN A 320 0.97 -7.88 -8.66
N GLU A 321 1.55 -7.98 -7.45
CA GLU A 321 2.99 -8.14 -7.26
C GLU A 321 3.49 -9.56 -7.57
N LEU A 322 2.78 -10.61 -7.06
CA LEU A 322 3.28 -11.98 -7.02
C LEU A 322 2.44 -13.01 -7.77
N VAL A 323 1.19 -12.68 -8.11
CA VAL A 323 0.28 -13.62 -8.79
C VAL A 323 0.17 -13.27 -10.27
N ILE A 324 -0.15 -12.02 -10.61
CA ILE A 324 -0.32 -11.58 -11.99
C ILE A 324 1.02 -11.51 -12.71
N GLY A 325 1.11 -12.14 -13.88
CA GLY A 325 2.32 -12.10 -14.71
C GLY A 325 2.63 -10.70 -15.22
N VAL A 326 3.92 -10.36 -15.33
CA VAL A 326 4.41 -9.01 -15.70
C VAL A 326 3.73 -8.43 -16.94
N LYS A 327 3.42 -9.25 -17.93
CA LYS A 327 2.79 -8.82 -19.19
C LYS A 327 1.36 -8.30 -19.02
N ASP A 328 0.65 -8.69 -17.95
CA ASP A 328 -0.76 -8.38 -17.73
C ASP A 328 -1.01 -7.46 -16.51
N LYS A 329 0.05 -7.02 -15.79
CA LYS A 329 -0.06 -6.19 -14.58
C LYS A 329 -0.75 -4.85 -14.84
N ASP A 330 -0.44 -4.17 -15.93
CA ASP A 330 -1.11 -2.92 -16.33
C ASP A 330 -2.58 -3.16 -16.70
N GLN A 331 -2.87 -4.29 -17.37
CA GLN A 331 -4.25 -4.69 -17.69
C GLN A 331 -5.04 -5.00 -16.43
N PHE A 332 -4.44 -5.66 -15.44
CA PHE A 332 -5.07 -5.90 -14.15
C PHE A 332 -5.43 -4.58 -13.46
N ASN A 333 -4.50 -3.62 -13.37
CA ASN A 333 -4.74 -2.29 -12.82
C ASN A 333 -5.87 -1.53 -13.54
N ALA A 334 -6.07 -1.76 -14.82
CA ALA A 334 -7.12 -1.12 -15.62
C ALA A 334 -8.46 -1.87 -15.59
N SER A 335 -8.49 -3.12 -15.11
CA SER A 335 -9.66 -4.00 -15.11
C SER A 335 -10.53 -3.81 -13.88
N LYS A 336 -11.78 -4.27 -13.97
CA LYS A 336 -12.70 -4.35 -12.83
C LYS A 336 -12.77 -5.77 -12.28
N PRO A 337 -13.16 -5.97 -11.00
CA PRO A 337 -13.30 -7.31 -10.42
C PRO A 337 -14.27 -8.24 -11.18
N GLU A 338 -15.35 -7.70 -11.76
CA GLU A 338 -16.29 -8.47 -12.58
C GLU A 338 -15.67 -9.14 -13.82
N ASP A 339 -14.49 -8.66 -14.26
CA ASP A 339 -13.76 -9.14 -15.44
C ASP A 339 -12.59 -10.08 -15.11
N ASP A 340 -12.38 -10.46 -13.83
CA ASP A 340 -11.17 -11.15 -13.36
C ASP A 340 -11.02 -12.59 -13.84
N THR A 341 -12.05 -13.19 -14.43
CA THR A 341 -11.95 -14.50 -15.06
C THR A 341 -10.86 -14.52 -16.17
N GLN A 342 -10.51 -13.36 -16.75
CA GLN A 342 -9.41 -13.24 -17.71
C GLN A 342 -8.03 -13.53 -17.10
N PHE A 343 -7.89 -13.46 -15.77
CA PHE A 343 -6.65 -13.72 -15.02
C PHE A 343 -6.67 -15.06 -14.27
N ALA A 344 -7.71 -15.85 -14.45
CA ALA A 344 -7.94 -17.07 -13.66
C ALA A 344 -6.77 -18.06 -13.72
N ASP A 345 -6.04 -18.13 -14.83
CA ASP A 345 -4.89 -19.02 -14.99
C ASP A 345 -3.75 -18.70 -14.00
N TYR A 346 -3.56 -17.44 -13.65
CA TYR A 346 -2.55 -17.04 -12.67
C TYR A 346 -2.87 -17.52 -11.25
N VAL A 347 -4.15 -17.68 -10.93
CA VAL A 347 -4.63 -18.18 -9.64
C VAL A 347 -4.70 -19.70 -9.63
N THR A 348 -5.24 -20.30 -10.69
CA THR A 348 -5.43 -21.76 -10.79
C THR A 348 -4.13 -22.51 -11.07
N HIS A 349 -3.14 -21.86 -11.69
CA HIS A 349 -1.83 -22.41 -12.04
C HIS A 349 -0.70 -21.43 -11.66
N PRO A 350 -0.53 -21.13 -10.36
CA PRO A 350 0.38 -20.09 -9.90
C PRO A 350 1.84 -20.43 -10.19
N SER A 351 2.60 -19.47 -10.68
CA SER A 351 4.04 -19.63 -10.96
C SER A 351 4.90 -19.57 -9.70
N LEU A 352 4.48 -18.83 -8.67
CA LEU A 352 5.25 -18.58 -7.45
C LEU A 352 5.74 -19.86 -6.75
N PRO A 353 4.89 -20.89 -6.50
CA PRO A 353 5.35 -22.13 -5.88
C PRO A 353 6.45 -22.86 -6.67
N VAL A 354 6.33 -22.85 -8.00
CA VAL A 354 7.32 -23.50 -8.89
C VAL A 354 8.65 -22.74 -8.87
N LEU A 355 8.60 -21.41 -8.81
CA LEU A 355 9.81 -20.58 -8.66
C LEU A 355 10.49 -20.84 -7.30
N ILE A 356 9.71 -20.91 -6.21
CA ILE A 356 10.23 -21.25 -4.88
C ILE A 356 10.91 -22.64 -4.91
N GLU A 357 10.27 -23.68 -5.47
CA GLU A 357 10.89 -25.00 -5.58
C GLU A 357 12.15 -24.98 -6.45
N THR A 358 12.17 -24.19 -7.53
CA THR A 358 13.34 -24.07 -8.42
C THR A 358 14.54 -23.48 -7.68
N LEU A 359 14.30 -22.47 -6.84
CA LEU A 359 15.36 -21.80 -6.07
C LEU A 359 15.71 -22.56 -4.79
N PHE A 360 14.74 -23.22 -4.19
CA PHE A 360 14.85 -23.97 -2.93
C PHE A 360 14.29 -25.39 -3.10
N PRO A 361 15.04 -26.35 -3.65
CA PRO A 361 14.53 -27.67 -4.06
C PRO A 361 13.91 -28.52 -2.94
N ALA A 362 14.19 -28.19 -1.68
CA ALA A 362 13.55 -28.82 -0.53
C ALA A 362 12.10 -28.34 -0.29
N ALA A 363 11.74 -27.15 -0.79
CA ALA A 363 10.42 -26.55 -0.67
C ALA A 363 9.54 -27.00 -1.85
N LYS A 364 9.04 -28.24 -1.80
CA LYS A 364 8.25 -28.84 -2.88
C LYS A 364 6.95 -28.10 -3.13
N ALA A 365 6.72 -27.69 -4.39
CA ALA A 365 5.47 -27.08 -4.83
C ALA A 365 4.30 -28.07 -4.75
N PRO A 366 3.06 -27.59 -4.56
CA PRO A 366 1.86 -28.43 -4.66
C PRO A 366 1.71 -29.06 -6.05
N THR A 367 1.22 -30.30 -6.08
CA THR A 367 1.13 -31.11 -7.31
C THR A 367 -0.28 -31.17 -7.92
N GLN A 368 -1.28 -30.63 -7.21
CA GLN A 368 -2.67 -30.63 -7.69
C GLN A 368 -2.99 -29.33 -8.42
N PHE A 369 -3.60 -29.45 -9.59
CA PHE A 369 -4.13 -28.35 -10.40
C PHE A 369 -5.51 -28.74 -10.96
N PRO A 370 -6.44 -27.75 -11.14
CA PRO A 370 -6.31 -26.35 -10.75
C PRO A 370 -6.27 -26.16 -9.22
N ARG A 371 -5.62 -25.08 -8.76
CA ARG A 371 -5.53 -24.71 -7.35
C ARG A 371 -6.84 -24.07 -6.86
N THR A 372 -7.80 -24.90 -6.45
CA THR A 372 -9.12 -24.46 -5.97
C THR A 372 -9.04 -23.74 -4.61
N ASP A 373 -8.05 -24.07 -3.79
CA ASP A 373 -7.77 -23.37 -2.54
C ASP A 373 -7.38 -21.91 -2.76
N LEU A 374 -6.59 -21.61 -3.79
CA LEU A 374 -6.23 -20.23 -4.16
C LEU A 374 -7.43 -19.48 -4.79
N VAL A 375 -8.29 -20.18 -5.55
CA VAL A 375 -9.55 -19.58 -6.02
C VAL A 375 -10.40 -19.15 -4.83
N ALA A 376 -10.50 -19.97 -3.77
CA ALA A 376 -11.23 -19.59 -2.57
C ALA A 376 -10.61 -18.37 -1.88
N VAL A 377 -9.27 -18.31 -1.75
CA VAL A 377 -8.60 -17.19 -1.07
C VAL A 377 -8.70 -15.90 -1.88
N PHE A 378 -8.42 -15.93 -3.20
CA PHE A 378 -8.25 -14.71 -3.99
C PHE A 378 -9.53 -14.28 -4.73
N LEU A 379 -10.42 -15.22 -5.11
CA LEU A 379 -11.51 -14.89 -6.04
C LEU A 379 -12.92 -15.05 -5.47
N THR A 380 -13.19 -16.04 -4.60
CA THR A 380 -14.56 -16.32 -4.17
C THR A 380 -14.83 -16.12 -2.68
N GLY A 381 -13.81 -16.02 -1.86
CA GLY A 381 -13.87 -16.11 -0.41
C GLY A 381 -13.73 -17.55 0.08
N VAL A 382 -13.31 -17.69 1.32
CA VAL A 382 -13.12 -18.97 2.02
C VAL A 382 -14.40 -19.32 2.74
N ASP A 383 -14.89 -20.56 2.52
CA ASP A 383 -16.12 -21.07 3.13
C ASP A 383 -16.05 -21.00 4.66
N ASP A 384 -17.18 -20.68 5.30
CA ASP A 384 -17.31 -20.45 6.74
C ASP A 384 -16.44 -19.31 7.33
N VAL A 385 -15.65 -18.60 6.51
CA VAL A 385 -14.84 -17.47 6.95
C VAL A 385 -15.35 -16.16 6.36
N ASN A 386 -15.22 -15.96 5.05
CA ASN A 386 -15.55 -14.70 4.38
C ASN A 386 -16.14 -14.88 2.98
N GLN A 387 -16.66 -16.06 2.65
CA GLN A 387 -17.38 -16.26 1.40
C GLN A 387 -18.73 -15.56 1.46
N ILE A 388 -19.09 -14.84 0.41
CA ILE A 388 -20.43 -14.27 0.26
C ILE A 388 -21.40 -15.43 0.02
N SER A 389 -22.48 -15.51 0.81
CA SER A 389 -23.43 -16.63 0.85
C SER A 389 -24.36 -16.70 -0.38
N GLU A 390 -23.91 -16.33 -1.53
CA GLU A 390 -24.62 -16.49 -2.79
C GLU A 390 -24.29 -17.87 -3.38
N SER A 391 -25.27 -18.57 -3.91
CA SER A 391 -25.10 -19.92 -4.46
C SER A 391 -24.11 -19.99 -5.64
N ASN A 392 -23.70 -18.84 -6.19
CA ASN A 392 -22.78 -18.73 -7.32
C ASN A 392 -22.08 -17.34 -7.29
N PRO A 393 -21.14 -17.08 -6.40
CA PRO A 393 -20.43 -15.80 -6.38
C PRO A 393 -19.62 -15.65 -7.68
N THR A 394 -19.63 -14.44 -8.25
CA THR A 394 -18.76 -14.11 -9.38
C THR A 394 -17.31 -14.18 -8.91
N PRO A 395 -16.44 -15.02 -9.54
CA PRO A 395 -15.03 -15.03 -9.22
C PRO A 395 -14.42 -13.66 -9.50
N SER A 396 -14.02 -12.95 -8.46
CA SER A 396 -13.56 -11.57 -8.53
C SER A 396 -12.52 -11.30 -7.45
N GLU A 397 -11.42 -10.67 -7.82
CA GLU A 397 -10.33 -10.33 -6.92
C GLU A 397 -10.72 -9.11 -6.08
N MET A 398 -10.86 -9.30 -4.79
CA MET A 398 -11.13 -8.25 -3.80
C MET A 398 -10.88 -8.78 -2.39
N LEU A 399 -10.57 -7.90 -1.46
CA LEU A 399 -10.53 -8.24 -0.04
C LEU A 399 -11.97 -8.45 0.47
N ARG A 400 -12.22 -9.56 1.15
CA ARG A 400 -13.53 -9.87 1.73
C ARG A 400 -13.51 -9.84 3.24
N LEU A 401 -14.54 -9.23 3.83
CA LEU A 401 -14.72 -9.10 5.28
C LEU A 401 -16.09 -9.63 5.71
N ASN A 402 -16.08 -10.60 6.59
CA ASN A 402 -17.26 -10.99 7.34
C ASN A 402 -17.43 -10.07 8.55
N THR A 403 -18.33 -9.12 8.46
CA THR A 403 -18.57 -8.13 9.52
C THR A 403 -19.27 -8.73 10.75
N GLY A 404 -19.81 -9.95 10.61
CA GLY A 404 -20.44 -10.71 11.69
C GLY A 404 -19.44 -11.38 12.64
N ILE A 405 -18.18 -11.54 12.24
CA ILE A 405 -17.11 -12.02 13.12
C ILE A 405 -16.63 -10.83 13.97
N PRO A 406 -16.71 -10.90 15.31
CA PRO A 406 -16.28 -9.80 16.18
C PRO A 406 -14.81 -9.45 15.99
N ALA A 407 -14.48 -8.16 16.08
CA ALA A 407 -13.08 -7.71 16.04
C ALA A 407 -12.29 -8.28 17.22
N THR A 408 -11.09 -8.75 16.97
CA THR A 408 -10.13 -9.13 18.01
C THR A 408 -9.43 -7.89 18.55
N PRO A 409 -9.48 -7.61 19.88
CA PRO A 409 -8.76 -6.50 20.48
C PRO A 409 -7.26 -6.55 20.16
N ALA A 410 -6.62 -5.39 19.93
CA ALA A 410 -5.23 -5.30 19.47
C ALA A 410 -4.24 -6.15 20.29
N ALA A 411 -4.41 -6.21 21.63
CA ALA A 411 -3.54 -6.99 22.50
C ALA A 411 -3.65 -8.53 22.31
N HIS A 412 -4.68 -9.01 21.62
CA HIS A 412 -4.96 -10.44 21.39
C HIS A 412 -4.90 -10.83 19.93
N GLN A 413 -4.60 -9.90 19.04
CA GLN A 413 -4.47 -10.18 17.61
C GLN A 413 -3.25 -11.07 17.34
N ASN A 414 -3.46 -12.08 16.50
CA ASN A 414 -2.38 -12.88 15.94
C ASN A 414 -2.04 -12.36 14.54
N ASN A 415 -0.76 -12.15 14.25
CA ASN A 415 -0.31 -11.62 12.96
C ASN A 415 -0.53 -12.59 11.78
N LEU A 416 -0.68 -13.90 12.03
CA LEU A 416 -1.05 -14.88 11.01
C LEU A 416 -2.57 -15.06 10.87
N GLY A 417 -3.37 -14.32 11.62
CA GLY A 417 -4.81 -14.18 11.48
C GLY A 417 -5.58 -15.50 11.40
N ALA A 418 -6.57 -15.53 10.51
CA ALA A 418 -7.41 -16.70 10.27
C ALA A 418 -6.67 -17.84 9.52
N ALA A 419 -5.47 -17.61 8.98
CA ALA A 419 -4.65 -18.70 8.43
C ALA A 419 -4.35 -19.76 9.49
N LEU A 420 -4.13 -19.38 10.75
CA LEU A 420 -3.93 -20.33 11.86
C LEU A 420 -5.22 -21.05 12.31
N CYS A 421 -6.37 -20.70 11.76
CA CYS A 421 -7.58 -21.46 11.99
C CYS A 421 -7.65 -22.74 11.14
N PHE A 422 -6.71 -22.95 10.21
CA PHE A 422 -6.64 -24.15 9.38
C PHE A 422 -5.57 -25.12 9.86
N VAL A 423 -5.95 -26.40 10.05
CA VAL A 423 -5.05 -27.48 10.39
C VAL A 423 -5.12 -28.53 9.29
N HIS A 424 -4.04 -28.71 8.53
CA HIS A 424 -4.00 -29.64 7.39
C HIS A 424 -5.14 -29.41 6.38
N GLY A 425 -5.49 -28.14 6.13
CA GLY A 425 -6.56 -27.77 5.21
C GLY A 425 -7.98 -27.83 5.78
N VAL A 426 -8.15 -28.14 7.07
CA VAL A 426 -9.47 -28.21 7.74
C VAL A 426 -9.65 -27.03 8.68
N LEU A 427 -10.74 -26.27 8.52
CA LEU A 427 -11.08 -25.16 9.41
C LEU A 427 -11.32 -25.67 10.84
N THR A 428 -10.54 -25.15 11.78
CA THR A 428 -10.51 -25.54 13.18
C THR A 428 -10.47 -24.29 14.07
N LEU A 429 -11.61 -23.64 14.25
CA LEU A 429 -11.74 -22.37 14.98
C LEU A 429 -11.25 -22.41 16.44
N LYS A 430 -11.11 -23.62 17.03
CA LYS A 430 -10.58 -23.81 18.39
C LYS A 430 -9.07 -24.06 18.42
N HIS A 431 -8.38 -23.99 17.28
CA HIS A 431 -6.94 -24.16 17.23
C HIS A 431 -6.24 -23.06 18.03
N PRO A 432 -5.22 -23.38 18.86
CA PRO A 432 -4.43 -22.35 19.55
C PRO A 432 -3.81 -21.37 18.55
N GLY A 433 -4.02 -20.07 18.77
CA GLY A 433 -3.53 -19.01 17.89
C GLY A 433 -4.48 -18.65 16.74
N CYS A 434 -5.58 -19.40 16.52
CA CYS A 434 -6.61 -19.01 15.56
C CYS A 434 -7.19 -17.63 15.92
N ASP A 435 -7.14 -16.69 14.96
CA ASP A 435 -7.75 -15.37 15.06
C ASP A 435 -8.66 -15.14 13.84
N PRO A 436 -9.94 -15.51 13.92
CA PRO A 436 -10.84 -15.49 12.77
C PRO A 436 -11.16 -14.08 12.26
N ALA A 437 -10.82 -13.02 13.01
CA ALA A 437 -10.97 -11.63 12.60
C ALA A 437 -9.77 -11.08 11.81
N GLY A 438 -8.70 -11.86 11.66
CA GLY A 438 -7.53 -11.50 10.85
C GLY A 438 -7.59 -12.07 9.43
N PHE A 439 -6.62 -11.70 8.61
CA PHE A 439 -6.53 -12.12 7.20
C PHE A 439 -6.66 -13.65 7.03
N PRO A 440 -7.45 -14.16 6.05
CA PRO A 440 -8.11 -13.46 4.95
C PRO A 440 -9.48 -12.86 5.26
N ASN A 441 -9.93 -12.87 6.51
CA ASN A 441 -11.19 -12.20 6.90
C ASN A 441 -10.95 -10.69 7.07
N GLY A 442 -10.93 -9.96 5.96
CA GLY A 442 -10.39 -8.62 5.90
C GLY A 442 -8.86 -8.61 6.03
N ARG A 443 -8.29 -7.42 6.24
CA ARG A 443 -6.87 -7.21 6.49
C ARG A 443 -6.70 -6.09 7.51
N ARG A 444 -6.04 -6.38 8.62
CA ARG A 444 -5.65 -5.39 9.64
C ARG A 444 -4.21 -4.94 9.41
N PRO A 445 -3.78 -3.78 9.91
CA PRO A 445 -2.40 -3.35 9.78
C PRO A 445 -1.38 -4.34 10.36
N GLY A 446 -1.73 -5.09 11.42
CA GLY A 446 -0.85 -6.04 12.07
C GLY A 446 -0.80 -7.45 11.45
N ASP A 447 -1.56 -7.73 10.39
CA ASP A 447 -1.57 -9.05 9.73
C ASP A 447 -0.33 -9.21 8.84
N ASP A 448 0.40 -10.31 9.01
CA ASP A 448 1.63 -10.65 8.27
C ASP A 448 1.29 -11.30 6.93
N ILE A 449 0.99 -10.43 5.98
CA ILE A 449 0.45 -10.83 4.68
C ILE A 449 1.45 -11.62 3.86
N VAL A 450 2.73 -11.28 3.94
CA VAL A 450 3.77 -11.93 3.14
C VAL A 450 3.95 -13.38 3.61
N ASP A 451 4.10 -13.58 4.90
CA ASP A 451 4.21 -14.92 5.48
C ASP A 451 2.96 -15.77 5.20
N ILE A 452 1.77 -15.19 5.34
CA ILE A 452 0.51 -15.90 5.05
C ILE A 452 0.45 -16.26 3.56
N THR A 453 0.75 -15.33 2.66
CA THR A 453 0.68 -15.56 1.20
C THR A 453 1.67 -16.62 0.76
N LEU A 454 2.91 -16.61 1.26
CA LEU A 454 3.90 -17.64 0.98
C LEU A 454 3.41 -19.03 1.41
N ARG A 455 2.86 -19.16 2.62
CA ARG A 455 2.34 -20.43 3.15
C ARG A 455 1.15 -20.92 2.32
N VAL A 456 0.20 -20.07 2.01
CA VAL A 456 -0.99 -20.42 1.21
C VAL A 456 -0.57 -20.80 -0.21
N ALA A 457 0.32 -20.06 -0.86
CA ALA A 457 0.86 -20.40 -2.17
C ALA A 457 1.51 -21.76 -2.18
N MET A 458 2.30 -22.10 -1.14
CA MET A 458 2.97 -23.40 -0.98
C MET A 458 2.04 -24.53 -0.52
N GLY A 459 0.72 -24.26 -0.37
CA GLY A 459 -0.32 -25.27 -0.15
C GLY A 459 -0.69 -25.49 1.32
N TYR A 460 -0.60 -24.46 2.17
CA TYR A 460 -1.01 -24.54 3.58
C TYR A 460 -2.44 -25.06 3.77
N LEU A 461 -3.33 -24.74 2.83
CA LEU A 461 -4.73 -25.17 2.82
C LEU A 461 -4.95 -26.55 2.17
N LEU A 462 -3.91 -27.24 1.75
CA LEU A 462 -3.97 -28.53 1.08
C LEU A 462 -3.47 -29.67 1.98
N PRO A 463 -3.96 -30.92 1.75
CA PRO A 463 -3.39 -32.09 2.42
C PRO A 463 -1.89 -32.29 2.10
N LEU A 464 -1.10 -32.76 3.06
CA LEU A 464 0.35 -32.99 2.89
C LEU A 464 0.69 -33.96 1.73
N ALA A 465 -0.21 -34.87 1.37
CA ALA A 465 0.00 -35.76 0.22
C ALA A 465 0.08 -35.01 -1.12
N ILE A 466 -0.55 -33.83 -1.19
CA ILE A 466 -0.61 -32.98 -2.38
C ILE A 466 0.40 -31.82 -2.28
N ALA A 467 0.60 -31.31 -1.07
CA ALA A 467 1.49 -30.20 -0.78
C ALA A 467 2.49 -30.60 0.34
N PRO A 468 3.56 -31.35 0.02
CA PRO A 468 4.49 -31.87 1.03
C PRO A 468 5.17 -30.80 1.87
N ALA A 469 5.40 -29.61 1.29
CA ALA A 469 5.97 -28.45 1.98
C ALA A 469 4.91 -27.49 2.57
N GLY A 470 3.62 -27.78 2.41
CA GLY A 470 2.54 -26.84 2.74
C GLY A 470 2.45 -26.42 4.20
N GLN A 471 2.95 -27.21 5.13
CA GLN A 471 2.95 -26.91 6.57
C GLN A 471 4.28 -26.30 7.06
N LEU A 472 5.25 -26.06 6.16
CA LEU A 472 6.51 -25.41 6.54
C LEU A 472 6.25 -23.91 6.83
N PRO A 473 7.00 -23.33 7.77
CA PRO A 473 6.79 -21.95 8.22
C PRO A 473 7.43 -20.92 7.26
N PHE A 474 6.96 -20.88 6.02
CA PHE A 474 7.45 -19.92 5.05
C PHE A 474 7.35 -18.48 5.55
N THR A 475 8.39 -17.68 5.30
CA THR A 475 8.54 -16.31 5.76
C THR A 475 9.48 -15.52 4.86
N ASP A 476 9.30 -14.19 4.79
CA ASP A 476 10.29 -13.26 4.23
C ASP A 476 11.23 -12.69 5.32
N GLN A 477 11.10 -13.21 6.54
CA GLN A 477 11.89 -12.84 7.72
C GLN A 477 11.68 -11.39 8.21
N ALA A 478 10.67 -10.68 7.75
CA ALA A 478 10.30 -9.34 8.20
C ALA A 478 8.92 -9.35 8.89
N THR A 479 8.88 -9.75 10.14
CA THR A 479 7.64 -9.90 10.91
C THR A 479 7.09 -8.58 11.42
N GLY A 480 5.77 -8.43 11.31
CA GLY A 480 4.98 -7.37 11.94
C GLY A 480 4.05 -7.87 13.05
N SER A 481 3.43 -6.95 13.75
CA SER A 481 2.42 -7.28 14.77
C SER A 481 1.53 -6.07 15.07
N ALA A 482 0.37 -6.32 15.70
CA ALA A 482 -0.54 -5.27 16.14
C ALA A 482 0.09 -4.25 17.11
N ALA A 483 1.12 -4.65 17.86
CA ALA A 483 1.84 -3.75 18.78
C ALA A 483 2.60 -2.62 18.05
N MET A 484 2.83 -2.74 16.75
CA MET A 484 3.47 -1.71 15.92
C MET A 484 2.51 -0.60 15.50
N PHE A 485 1.21 -0.72 15.81
CA PHE A 485 0.15 0.17 15.37
C PHE A 485 -0.61 0.80 16.55
N ASP A 486 -1.47 1.78 16.25
CA ASP A 486 -2.32 2.39 17.27
C ASP A 486 -3.58 1.53 17.50
N THR A 487 -4.08 1.55 18.74
CA THR A 487 -5.32 0.84 19.12
C THR A 487 -6.59 1.61 18.81
N HIS A 488 -6.44 2.86 18.35
CA HIS A 488 -7.52 3.81 18.07
C HIS A 488 -7.37 4.38 16.67
N PHE A 489 -8.49 4.82 16.07
CA PHE A 489 -8.48 5.53 14.81
C PHE A 489 -7.50 6.73 14.84
N PRO A 490 -6.64 6.93 13.84
CA PRO A 490 -6.61 6.30 12.51
C PRO A 490 -5.75 5.03 12.41
N TYR A 491 -5.42 4.38 13.49
CA TYR A 491 -4.69 3.12 13.67
C TYR A 491 -3.22 3.13 13.21
N LEU A 492 -2.85 3.91 12.23
CA LEU A 492 -1.48 3.99 11.70
C LEU A 492 -0.64 5.00 12.47
N LYS A 493 0.65 4.72 12.64
CA LYS A 493 1.61 5.60 13.33
C LYS A 493 1.86 6.91 12.58
N ALA A 494 2.20 7.95 13.37
CA ALA A 494 2.68 9.21 12.80
C ALA A 494 3.83 8.98 11.83
N PRO A 495 3.91 9.78 10.74
CA PRO A 495 4.99 9.68 9.77
C PRO A 495 6.33 10.09 10.39
N LEU A 496 7.40 9.54 9.84
CA LEU A 496 8.76 9.95 10.17
C LEU A 496 8.96 11.42 9.78
N ALA A 497 9.68 12.16 10.61
CA ALA A 497 9.98 13.56 10.37
C ALA A 497 11.04 13.73 9.27
N GLY A 498 10.82 14.69 8.38
CA GLY A 498 11.80 15.05 7.34
C GLY A 498 13.10 15.58 7.91
N SER A 499 13.02 16.28 9.05
CA SER A 499 14.17 16.72 9.84
C SER A 499 13.88 16.44 11.31
N PRO A 500 14.41 15.37 11.89
CA PRO A 500 14.42 15.19 13.33
C PRO A 500 15.34 16.22 14.00
N GLN A 501 15.09 16.53 15.31
CA GLN A 501 15.97 17.42 16.07
C GLN A 501 17.30 16.77 16.41
#